data_5adaed432601d87ae139474f876bd729
#
_entry.id   5adaed432601d87ae139474f876bd729
#
_cell.length_a   1.000
_cell.length_b   1.000
_cell.length_c   1.000
_cell.angle_alpha   90.00
_cell.angle_beta   90.00
_cell.angle_gamma   90.00
#
_symmetry.space_group_name_H-M   'P 1'
#
loop_
_entity.id
_entity.type
_entity.pdbx_description
1 polymer ?
#
loop_
_entity_poly.entity_id
_entity_poly.type
_entity_poly.pdbx_seq_one_letter_code
_entity_poly.pdbx_strand_id
1 'polypeptide(L)'
;MSKQYNVKYEVGQDVYVLRDKKISKNRIDKIRVTEQQPYTKGNSDGTLTEMSGIEIDYLIETKRDFIHPHTKRAQSSYDWYSQKDVFTNKDELIAQIV
;
A
#
# COMPACT_ATOMS: atom_id res chain seq x y z
N MET A 1 15.91 8.82 21.84
CA MET A 1 15.46 7.43 21.64
C MET A 1 14.88 7.28 20.24
N SER A 2 15.37 6.31 19.50
CA SER A 2 14.81 6.01 18.21
C SER A 2 13.48 5.27 18.39
N LYS A 3 12.43 5.77 17.73
CA LYS A 3 11.16 5.05 17.71
C LYS A 3 11.26 3.91 16.70
N GLN A 4 10.77 2.74 17.09
CA GLN A 4 10.67 1.61 16.18
C GLN A 4 9.27 1.59 15.59
N TYR A 5 9.23 1.51 14.25
CA TYR A 5 7.97 1.38 13.53
C TYR A 5 7.84 -0.06 13.02
N ASN A 6 6.63 -0.59 13.05
CA ASN A 6 6.35 -1.95 12.58
C ASN A 6 6.22 -1.97 11.05
N VAL A 7 7.31 -1.64 10.37
CA VAL A 7 7.38 -1.71 8.92
C VAL A 7 7.60 -3.16 8.51
N LYS A 8 6.62 -3.75 7.84
CA LYS A 8 6.65 -5.18 7.49
C LYS A 8 7.48 -5.50 6.26
N TYR A 9 7.64 -4.53 5.36
CA TYR A 9 8.25 -4.76 4.06
C TYR A 9 9.40 -3.80 3.82
N GLU A 10 10.27 -4.14 2.89
CA GLU A 10 11.46 -3.36 2.55
C GLU A 10 11.40 -2.79 1.15
N VAL A 11 12.15 -1.71 0.90
CA VAL A 11 12.33 -1.17 -0.44
C VAL A 11 13.00 -2.23 -1.32
N GLY A 12 12.47 -2.40 -2.52
CA GLY A 12 12.95 -3.43 -3.46
C GLY A 12 12.27 -4.78 -3.32
N GLN A 13 11.45 -4.95 -2.28
CA GLN A 13 10.71 -6.20 -2.07
C GLN A 13 9.51 -6.28 -3.01
N ASP A 14 9.24 -7.47 -3.55
CA ASP A 14 8.05 -7.72 -4.33
C ASP A 14 6.87 -8.01 -3.43
N VAL A 15 5.74 -7.37 -3.70
CA VAL A 15 4.50 -7.53 -2.94
C VAL A 15 3.32 -7.63 -3.88
N TYR A 16 2.18 -8.08 -3.35
CA TYR A 16 0.93 -8.17 -4.09
C TYR A 16 -0.04 -7.12 -3.59
N VAL A 17 -0.69 -6.45 -4.54
CA VAL A 17 -1.73 -5.45 -4.26
C VAL A 17 -2.93 -5.72 -5.16
N LEU A 18 -4.12 -5.34 -4.67
CA LEU A 18 -5.33 -5.39 -5.47
C LEU A 18 -5.51 -4.05 -6.17
N ARG A 19 -5.62 -4.10 -7.48
CA ARG A 19 -5.81 -2.91 -8.29
C ARG A 19 -6.82 -3.19 -9.39
N ASP A 20 -7.84 -2.34 -9.49
CA ASP A 20 -8.92 -2.47 -10.48
C ASP A 20 -9.48 -3.90 -10.53
N LYS A 21 -9.72 -4.49 -9.36
CA LYS A 21 -10.20 -5.86 -9.18
C LYS A 21 -9.25 -6.94 -9.69
N LYS A 22 -7.98 -6.59 -9.91
CA LYS A 22 -6.93 -7.53 -10.33
C LYS A 22 -5.80 -7.55 -9.32
N ILE A 23 -5.24 -8.72 -9.11
CA ILE A 23 -4.07 -8.90 -8.26
C ILE A 23 -2.83 -8.62 -9.09
N SER A 24 -1.99 -7.72 -8.59
CA SER A 24 -0.77 -7.30 -9.27
C SER A 24 0.42 -7.51 -8.37
N LYS A 25 1.51 -8.06 -8.92
CA LYS A 25 2.80 -8.19 -8.23
C LYS A 25 3.69 -7.04 -8.64
N ASN A 26 4.11 -6.24 -7.67
CA ASN A 26 4.89 -5.05 -7.93
C ASN A 26 5.96 -4.88 -6.87
N ARG A 27 6.96 -4.06 -7.19
CA ARG A 27 8.07 -3.79 -6.29
C ARG A 27 7.82 -2.51 -5.49
N ILE A 28 8.22 -2.52 -4.23
CA ILE A 28 8.18 -1.34 -3.36
C ILE A 28 9.32 -0.40 -3.76
N ASP A 29 8.98 0.84 -4.10
CA ASP A 29 9.95 1.87 -4.45
C ASP A 29 10.35 2.71 -3.25
N LYS A 30 9.38 3.11 -2.43
CA LYS A 30 9.59 3.94 -1.25
C LYS A 30 8.68 3.53 -0.12
N ILE A 31 9.08 3.89 1.09
CA ILE A 31 8.28 3.68 2.30
C ILE A 31 8.07 5.04 2.95
N ARG A 32 6.83 5.33 3.33
CA ARG A 32 6.49 6.55 4.04
C ARG A 32 5.88 6.19 5.39
N VAL A 33 6.46 6.72 6.46
CA VAL A 33 5.90 6.58 7.80
C VAL A 33 5.38 7.95 8.21
N THR A 34 4.09 8.02 8.49
CA THR A 34 3.45 9.24 8.96
C THR A 34 3.09 9.07 10.42
N GLU A 35 3.54 9.99 11.26
CA GLU A 35 3.26 9.98 12.68
C GLU A 35 2.34 11.15 13.04
N GLN A 36 1.24 10.85 13.74
CA GLN A 36 0.29 11.83 14.22
C GLN A 36 -0.24 11.36 15.57
N GLN A 37 -0.96 12.22 16.28
CA GLN A 37 -1.53 11.81 17.55
C GLN A 37 -2.60 10.73 17.34
N PRO A 38 -2.65 9.71 18.22
CA PRO A 38 -3.72 8.72 18.16
C PRO A 38 -5.10 9.39 18.24
N TYR A 39 -6.05 8.87 17.52
CA TYR A 39 -7.40 9.41 17.48
C TYR A 39 -8.43 8.30 17.46
N THR A 40 -9.68 8.64 17.75
CA THR A 40 -10.80 7.71 17.73
C THR A 40 -11.65 7.98 16.49
N LYS A 41 -11.93 6.94 15.74
CA LYS A 41 -12.78 7.02 14.53
C LYS A 41 -14.15 6.48 14.83
N GLY A 42 -15.21 7.25 14.51
CA GLY A 42 -16.58 6.76 14.55
C GLY A 42 -16.92 5.92 13.33
N ASN A 43 -17.56 4.78 13.56
CA ASN A 43 -17.99 3.89 12.48
C ASN A 43 -19.48 4.12 12.17
N SER A 44 -19.91 3.69 10.99
CA SER A 44 -21.30 3.88 10.55
C SER A 44 -22.31 3.10 11.40
N ASP A 45 -21.86 2.07 12.11
CA ASP A 45 -22.72 1.25 13.00
C ASP A 45 -22.79 1.81 14.42
N GLY A 46 -22.16 2.96 14.70
CA GLY A 46 -22.14 3.58 16.01
C GLY A 46 -20.99 3.13 16.92
N THR A 47 -20.18 2.19 16.48
CA THR A 47 -19.01 1.77 17.25
C THR A 47 -17.85 2.75 17.06
N LEU A 48 -16.88 2.73 18.00
CA LEU A 48 -15.69 3.56 17.94
C LEU A 48 -14.47 2.66 17.79
N THR A 49 -13.54 3.08 16.92
CA THR A 49 -12.28 2.39 16.72
C THR A 49 -11.13 3.32 17.12
N GLU A 50 -10.26 2.84 18.01
CA GLU A 50 -9.03 3.57 18.32
C GLU A 50 -8.05 3.40 17.18
N MET A 51 -7.60 4.52 16.63
CA MET A 51 -6.63 4.53 15.54
C MET A 51 -5.24 4.84 16.07
N SER A 52 -4.28 4.01 15.69
CA SER A 52 -2.87 4.30 15.96
C SER A 52 -2.47 5.60 15.27
N GLY A 53 -1.61 6.38 15.92
CA GLY A 53 -1.07 7.60 15.34
C GLY A 53 0.01 7.36 14.29
N ILE A 54 0.25 6.11 13.90
CA ILE A 54 1.31 5.75 12.95
C ILE A 54 0.67 5.13 11.72
N GLU A 55 0.95 5.72 10.56
CA GLU A 55 0.53 5.20 9.27
C GLU A 55 1.77 4.83 8.45
N ILE A 56 1.76 3.64 7.89
CA ILE A 56 2.83 3.16 7.04
C ILE A 56 2.29 2.93 5.64
N ASP A 57 2.86 3.62 4.68
CA ASP A 57 2.46 3.55 3.29
C ASP A 57 3.64 3.14 2.42
N TYR A 58 3.34 2.43 1.34
CA TYR A 58 4.35 1.99 0.38
C TYR A 58 4.06 2.60 -0.99
N LEU A 59 5.08 3.21 -1.58
CA LEU A 59 5.00 3.67 -2.96
C LEU A 59 5.35 2.48 -3.85
N ILE A 60 4.38 2.04 -4.62
CA ILE A 60 4.49 0.84 -5.43
C ILE A 60 4.45 1.21 -6.91
N GLU A 61 5.45 0.73 -7.64
CA GLU A 61 5.51 0.91 -9.07
C GLU A 61 4.46 0.03 -9.75
N THR A 62 3.55 0.67 -10.45
CA THR A 62 2.53 -0.01 -11.22
C THR A 62 2.89 0.14 -12.69
N LYS A 63 3.25 -0.98 -13.33
CA LYS A 63 3.54 -0.97 -14.76
C LYS A 63 2.24 -0.86 -15.52
N ARG A 64 2.16 0.15 -16.35
CA ARG A 64 1.06 0.28 -17.30
C ARG A 64 1.60 -0.07 -18.69
N ASP A 65 0.86 -0.89 -19.40
CA ASP A 65 1.14 -1.17 -20.82
C ASP A 65 0.72 0.01 -21.69
N PHE A 66 0.72 1.21 -21.11
CA PHE A 66 0.35 2.41 -21.84
C PHE A 66 1.58 3.04 -22.47
N ILE A 67 1.58 3.09 -23.78
CA ILE A 67 2.61 3.79 -24.53
C ILE A 67 2.09 5.19 -24.85
N HIS A 68 2.79 6.20 -24.36
CA HIS A 68 2.41 7.58 -24.62
C HIS A 68 2.51 7.88 -26.12
N PRO A 69 1.43 8.39 -26.77
CA PRO A 69 1.41 8.55 -28.23
C PRO A 69 2.45 9.54 -28.77
N HIS A 70 2.89 10.48 -27.94
CA HIS A 70 3.88 11.48 -28.37
C HIS A 70 5.32 11.03 -28.12
N THR A 71 5.58 10.32 -27.01
CA THR A 71 6.93 9.91 -26.64
C THR A 71 7.26 8.48 -27.05
N LYS A 72 6.25 7.67 -27.32
CA LYS A 72 6.36 6.23 -27.62
C LYS A 72 7.14 5.46 -26.55
N ARG A 73 7.10 5.95 -25.31
CA ARG A 73 7.75 5.30 -24.18
C ARG A 73 6.70 4.73 -23.23
N ALA A 74 6.98 3.55 -22.70
CA ALA A 74 6.16 3.00 -21.62
C ALA A 74 6.35 3.88 -20.38
N GLN A 75 5.23 4.32 -19.79
CA GLN A 75 5.27 5.11 -18.56
C GLN A 75 5.01 4.22 -17.37
N SER A 76 5.89 4.32 -16.36
CA SER A 76 5.66 3.72 -15.07
C SER A 76 4.84 4.67 -14.22
N SER A 77 3.84 4.14 -13.55
CA SER A 77 3.06 4.88 -12.58
C SER A 77 3.38 4.38 -11.18
N TYR A 78 3.28 5.27 -10.21
CA TYR A 78 3.53 4.95 -8.80
C TYR A 78 2.30 5.35 -8.00
N ASP A 79 1.83 4.44 -7.15
CA ASP A 79 0.71 4.70 -6.27
C ASP A 79 1.08 4.34 -4.82
N TRP A 80 0.53 5.08 -3.88
CA TRP A 80 0.70 4.81 -2.46
C TRP A 80 -0.35 3.82 -1.98
N TYR A 81 0.11 2.78 -1.27
CA TYR A 81 -0.76 1.78 -0.66
C TYR A 81 -0.49 1.72 0.83
N SER A 82 -1.57 1.66 1.62
CA SER A 82 -1.46 1.44 3.06
C SER A 82 -0.90 0.05 3.34
N GLN A 83 -0.17 -0.11 4.44
CA GLN A 83 0.42 -1.41 4.81
C GLN A 83 -0.62 -2.53 4.88
N LYS A 84 -1.84 -2.22 5.28
CA LYS A 84 -2.93 -3.20 5.35
C LYS A 84 -3.39 -3.71 3.98
N ASP A 85 -3.07 -2.98 2.91
CA ASP A 85 -3.48 -3.32 1.54
C ASP A 85 -2.37 -3.99 0.74
N VAL A 86 -1.23 -4.28 1.38
CA VAL A 86 -0.05 -4.87 0.76
C VAL A 86 0.20 -6.26 1.35
N PHE A 87 0.44 -7.24 0.50
CA PHE A 87 0.61 -8.64 0.89
C PHE A 87 1.84 -9.24 0.22
N THR A 88 2.54 -10.11 0.94
CA THR A 88 3.68 -10.84 0.37
C THR A 88 3.26 -12.16 -0.26
N ASN A 89 2.04 -12.60 0.01
CA ASN A 89 1.50 -13.87 -0.47
C ASN A 89 0.18 -13.60 -1.19
N LYS A 90 0.06 -14.10 -2.41
CA LYS A 90 -1.15 -13.96 -3.21
C LYS A 90 -2.38 -14.58 -2.55
N ASP A 91 -2.18 -15.69 -1.85
CA ASP A 91 -3.28 -16.39 -1.18
C ASP A 91 -3.83 -15.57 -0.01
N GLU A 92 -2.97 -14.84 0.71
CA GLU A 92 -3.42 -13.93 1.77
C GLU A 92 -4.28 -12.80 1.20
N LEU A 93 -3.90 -12.26 0.05
CA LEU A 93 -4.69 -11.21 -0.60
C LEU A 93 -6.04 -11.76 -1.05
N ILE A 94 -6.07 -12.95 -1.62
CA ILE A 94 -7.32 -13.59 -2.04
C ILE A 94 -8.25 -13.81 -0.86
N ALA A 95 -7.71 -14.20 0.29
CA ALA A 95 -8.49 -14.42 1.51
C ALA A 95 -9.18 -13.14 2.01
N GLN A 96 -8.65 -11.96 1.70
CA GLN A 96 -9.25 -10.69 2.07
C GLN A 96 -10.38 -10.27 1.13
N ILE A 97 -10.42 -10.81 -0.07
CA ILE A 97 -11.41 -10.47 -1.09
C ILE A 97 -12.65 -11.35 -0.98
N VAL A 98 -12.48 -12.57 -0.53
CA VAL A 98 -13.57 -13.58 -0.45
C VAL A 98 -14.45 -13.39 0.76
#